data_7ec41c57ace29f39ca904d980c724cdc
#
_entry.id   7ec41c57ace29f39ca904d980c724cdc
#
_cell.length_a   1.000
_cell.length_b   1.000
_cell.length_c   1.000
_cell.angle_alpha   90.00
_cell.angle_beta   90.00
_cell.angle_gamma   90.00
#
_symmetry.space_group_name_H-M   'P 1'
#
loop_
_entity.id
_entity.type
_entity.pdbx_description
1 polymer ?
#
loop_
_entity_poly.entity_id
_entity_poly.type
_entity_poly.pdbx_seq_one_letter_code
_entity_poly.pdbx_strand_id
1 'polypeptide(L)'
;KLYYAPMNRYLWLYAAIYLAGTWFSVTRAGSLLGGVLTVAFILFAVILENSITTRRQLDTLLLLLVMAGTAVALYGICQYLFGWGYQSAAWADSEMFGDVFRVPSTLENPNMLGQYLILAIPLGGAGLLAAKDWGMRVFYFCCCGVMCVCMLLTLSRGAWLGLLFAGFVFVLFLQPRLLLLTPLLLVGLYFVLPDAVINRFASIGNLGDSSTSYRVYIWMGTLAMLKDYWMCGIGPGDAAFNLVYPKYSYSGIVAPHAHNLFLQIVCDAGVVALVVFVLLLFHYFRDLCAAFCREKDPFSRLYQTAAVSGIAGFLVQAMTDYSFYNYRVLLLFWAWLALGALLARRGQLPERGLKV
;
A
#
# COMPACT_ATOMS: atom_id res chain seq x y z
N LYS A 1 -23.32 -21.15 0.91
CA LYS A 1 -23.64 -19.72 1.10
C LYS A 1 -22.38 -18.91 0.84
N LEU A 2 -22.46 -17.88 0.02
CA LEU A 2 -21.38 -16.91 -0.14
C LEU A 2 -21.22 -16.14 1.18
N TYR A 3 -19.98 -15.98 1.60
CA TYR A 3 -19.66 -15.09 2.73
C TYR A 3 -19.73 -13.65 2.24
N TYR A 4 -20.26 -12.79 3.06
CA TYR A 4 -20.42 -11.37 2.77
C TYR A 4 -19.95 -10.55 3.98
N ALA A 5 -18.74 -9.99 3.90
CA ALA A 5 -18.23 -9.12 4.95
C ALA A 5 -19.02 -7.79 4.99
N PRO A 6 -19.18 -7.17 6.17
CA PRO A 6 -19.90 -5.89 6.28
C PRO A 6 -19.34 -4.79 5.38
N MET A 7 -18.04 -4.83 5.06
CA MET A 7 -17.40 -3.89 4.15
C MET A 7 -17.79 -4.10 2.67
N ASN A 8 -18.26 -5.31 2.27
CA ASN A 8 -18.51 -5.65 0.87
C ASN A 8 -19.57 -4.76 0.21
N ARG A 9 -20.55 -4.25 0.98
CA ARG A 9 -21.53 -3.26 0.48
C ARG A 9 -20.85 -1.99 -0.04
N TYR A 10 -19.77 -1.57 0.60
CA TYR A 10 -19.02 -0.38 0.18
C TYR A 10 -18.09 -0.69 -0.99
N LEU A 11 -17.59 -1.94 -1.12
CA LEU A 11 -16.88 -2.39 -2.32
C LEU A 11 -17.77 -2.26 -3.56
N TRP A 12 -19.00 -2.77 -3.49
CA TRP A 12 -19.95 -2.69 -4.59
C TRP A 12 -20.39 -1.25 -4.89
N LEU A 13 -20.62 -0.46 -3.85
CA LEU A 13 -20.97 0.95 -4.03
C LEU A 13 -19.81 1.72 -4.68
N TYR A 14 -18.57 1.47 -4.24
CA TYR A 14 -17.37 2.08 -4.84
C TYR A 14 -17.21 1.66 -6.31
N ALA A 15 -17.38 0.38 -6.61
CA ALA A 15 -17.35 -0.14 -7.98
C ALA A 15 -18.41 0.55 -8.87
N ALA A 16 -19.63 0.69 -8.37
CA ALA A 16 -20.70 1.36 -9.10
C ALA A 16 -20.40 2.84 -9.37
N ILE A 17 -19.83 3.56 -8.40
CA ILE A 17 -19.43 4.96 -8.53
C ILE A 17 -18.29 5.09 -9.56
N TYR A 18 -17.30 4.20 -9.56
CA TYR A 18 -16.21 4.22 -10.55
C TYR A 18 -16.70 3.90 -11.95
N LEU A 19 -17.68 3.00 -12.12
CA LEU A 19 -18.34 2.76 -13.41
C LEU A 19 -19.10 3.99 -13.89
N ALA A 20 -19.83 4.64 -13.00
CA ALA A 20 -20.52 5.90 -13.32
C ALA A 20 -19.51 7.01 -13.68
N GLY A 21 -18.43 7.17 -12.91
CA GLY A 21 -17.31 8.10 -13.19
C GLY A 21 -16.67 7.82 -14.55
N THR A 22 -16.52 6.56 -14.94
CA THR A 22 -16.02 6.16 -16.26
C THR A 22 -17.00 6.55 -17.35
N TRP A 23 -18.30 6.34 -17.16
CA TRP A 23 -19.34 6.67 -18.13
C TRP A 23 -19.48 8.18 -18.35
N PHE A 24 -19.38 8.97 -17.28
CA PHE A 24 -19.48 10.44 -17.33
C PHE A 24 -18.11 11.14 -17.45
N SER A 25 -17.03 10.39 -17.70
CA SER A 25 -15.70 10.94 -17.85
C SER A 25 -15.60 11.95 -19.00
N VAL A 26 -14.71 12.92 -18.84
CA VAL A 26 -14.30 13.87 -19.89
C VAL A 26 -13.66 13.17 -21.10
N THR A 27 -13.15 11.96 -20.90
CA THR A 27 -12.64 11.07 -21.96
C THR A 27 -13.00 9.62 -21.65
N ARG A 28 -14.17 9.17 -22.11
CA ARG A 28 -14.69 7.81 -21.82
C ARG A 28 -13.70 6.72 -22.24
N ALA A 29 -13.15 6.80 -23.42
CA ALA A 29 -12.19 5.82 -23.92
C ALA A 29 -10.91 5.79 -23.08
N GLY A 30 -10.40 6.95 -22.67
CA GLY A 30 -9.22 7.04 -21.82
C GLY A 30 -9.45 6.53 -20.38
N SER A 31 -10.68 6.64 -19.87
CA SER A 31 -11.04 6.19 -18.52
C SER A 31 -11.49 4.72 -18.44
N LEU A 32 -11.77 4.09 -19.58
CA LEU A 32 -12.36 2.74 -19.62
C LEU A 32 -11.47 1.71 -18.93
N LEU A 33 -10.16 1.72 -19.22
CA LEU A 33 -9.22 0.77 -18.65
C LEU A 33 -9.14 0.91 -17.12
N GLY A 34 -8.99 2.13 -16.60
CA GLY A 34 -8.92 2.40 -15.17
C GLY A 34 -10.18 1.99 -14.42
N GLY A 35 -11.36 2.31 -14.97
CA GLY A 35 -12.65 1.93 -14.40
C GLY A 35 -12.87 0.42 -14.40
N VAL A 36 -12.64 -0.25 -15.53
CA VAL A 36 -12.79 -1.72 -15.66
C VAL A 36 -11.84 -2.47 -14.76
N LEU A 37 -10.55 -2.08 -14.69
CA LEU A 37 -9.58 -2.73 -13.82
C LEU A 37 -9.93 -2.57 -12.33
N THR A 38 -10.39 -1.39 -11.92
CA THR A 38 -10.84 -1.18 -10.54
C THR A 38 -11.97 -2.14 -10.17
N VAL A 39 -12.99 -2.27 -11.04
CA VAL A 39 -14.11 -3.19 -10.81
C VAL A 39 -13.65 -4.66 -10.85
N ALA A 40 -12.80 -5.02 -11.81
CA ALA A 40 -12.29 -6.39 -11.93
C ALA A 40 -11.48 -6.81 -10.68
N PHE A 41 -10.69 -5.91 -10.10
CA PHE A 41 -9.91 -6.21 -8.91
C PHE A 41 -10.75 -6.22 -7.63
N ILE A 42 -11.83 -5.44 -7.56
CA ILE A 42 -12.85 -5.57 -6.51
C ILE A 42 -13.56 -6.93 -6.62
N LEU A 43 -13.94 -7.36 -7.82
CA LEU A 43 -14.48 -8.69 -8.05
C LEU A 43 -13.50 -9.79 -7.63
N PHE A 44 -12.23 -9.64 -7.98
CA PHE A 44 -11.17 -10.56 -7.55
C PHE A 44 -11.10 -10.64 -6.02
N ALA A 45 -11.16 -9.50 -5.30
CA ALA A 45 -11.16 -9.48 -3.84
C ALA A 45 -12.33 -10.27 -3.25
N VAL A 46 -13.54 -10.09 -3.79
CA VAL A 46 -14.73 -10.84 -3.35
C VAL A 46 -14.60 -12.34 -3.66
N ILE A 47 -14.04 -12.70 -4.82
CA ILE A 47 -13.77 -14.10 -5.19
C ILE A 47 -12.73 -14.70 -4.24
N LEU A 48 -11.62 -14.01 -3.98
CA LEU A 48 -10.57 -14.46 -3.06
C LEU A 48 -11.13 -14.73 -1.66
N GLU A 49 -11.95 -13.79 -1.15
CA GLU A 49 -12.61 -13.92 0.14
C GLU A 49 -13.47 -15.18 0.24
N ASN A 50 -14.11 -15.58 -0.85
CA ASN A 50 -14.99 -16.75 -0.90
C ASN A 50 -14.30 -18.05 -1.32
N SER A 51 -13.13 -17.98 -1.94
CA SER A 51 -12.35 -19.16 -2.38
C SER A 51 -11.56 -19.80 -1.24
N ILE A 52 -11.16 -19.03 -0.24
CA ILE A 52 -10.46 -19.52 0.94
C ILE A 52 -11.50 -20.01 1.97
N THR A 53 -11.61 -21.32 2.10
CA THR A 53 -12.65 -21.98 2.91
C THR A 53 -12.10 -22.71 4.13
N THR A 54 -10.76 -22.85 4.26
CA THR A 54 -10.11 -23.54 5.38
C THR A 54 -8.97 -22.72 5.96
N ARG A 55 -8.66 -22.95 7.26
CA ARG A 55 -7.49 -22.34 7.92
C ARG A 55 -6.19 -22.68 7.19
N ARG A 56 -6.03 -23.93 6.78
CA ARG A 56 -4.82 -24.36 6.06
C ARG A 56 -4.60 -23.58 4.75
N GLN A 57 -5.67 -23.35 3.97
CA GLN A 57 -5.56 -22.52 2.75
C GLN A 57 -5.16 -21.08 3.08
N LEU A 58 -5.74 -20.48 4.12
CA LEU A 58 -5.39 -19.14 4.56
C LEU A 58 -3.93 -19.07 5.04
N ASP A 59 -3.50 -20.01 5.88
CA ASP A 59 -2.13 -20.07 6.40
C ASP A 59 -1.10 -20.28 5.27
N THR A 60 -1.45 -21.09 4.26
CA THR A 60 -0.64 -21.25 3.05
C THR A 60 -0.56 -19.96 2.25
N LEU A 61 -1.68 -19.25 2.08
CA LEU A 61 -1.71 -17.95 1.40
C LEU A 61 -0.81 -16.93 2.10
N LEU A 62 -0.85 -16.86 3.43
CA LEU A 62 0.00 -15.97 4.23
C LEU A 62 1.49 -16.25 4.00
N LEU A 63 1.87 -17.53 4.02
CA LEU A 63 3.25 -17.95 3.73
C LEU A 63 3.66 -17.57 2.30
N LEU A 64 2.82 -17.85 1.30
CA LEU A 64 3.09 -17.52 -0.09
C LEU A 64 3.24 -16.02 -0.33
N LEU A 65 2.46 -15.18 0.37
CA LEU A 65 2.59 -13.72 0.29
C LEU A 65 3.94 -13.24 0.85
N VAL A 66 4.42 -13.82 1.95
CA VAL A 66 5.76 -13.50 2.49
C VAL A 66 6.85 -13.97 1.54
N MET A 67 6.74 -15.18 0.98
CA MET A 67 7.70 -15.70 0.00
C MET A 67 7.73 -14.84 -1.27
N ALA A 68 6.58 -14.44 -1.80
CA ALA A 68 6.48 -13.54 -2.95
C ALA A 68 7.13 -12.18 -2.65
N GLY A 69 6.85 -11.58 -1.47
CA GLY A 69 7.49 -10.35 -1.02
C GLY A 69 9.01 -10.46 -0.95
N THR A 70 9.50 -11.58 -0.43
CA THR A 70 10.94 -11.88 -0.34
C THR A 70 11.56 -12.04 -1.74
N ALA A 71 10.90 -12.75 -2.66
CA ALA A 71 11.38 -12.93 -4.02
C ALA A 71 11.47 -11.59 -4.79
N VAL A 72 10.45 -10.75 -4.66
CA VAL A 72 10.44 -9.39 -5.22
C VAL A 72 11.57 -8.55 -4.63
N ALA A 73 11.80 -8.64 -3.32
CA ALA A 73 12.86 -7.92 -2.63
C ALA A 73 14.26 -8.42 -3.05
N LEU A 74 14.45 -9.73 -3.17
CA LEU A 74 15.71 -10.33 -3.66
C LEU A 74 16.03 -9.85 -5.08
N TYR A 75 15.04 -9.86 -5.99
CA TYR A 75 15.26 -9.34 -7.33
C TYR A 75 15.68 -7.86 -7.31
N GLY A 76 15.05 -7.04 -6.46
CA GLY A 76 15.46 -5.65 -6.27
C GLY A 76 16.89 -5.50 -5.76
N ILE A 77 17.31 -6.34 -4.80
CA ILE A 77 18.70 -6.36 -4.31
C ILE A 77 19.67 -6.79 -5.44
N CYS A 78 19.29 -7.79 -6.25
CA CYS A 78 20.08 -8.19 -7.42
C CYS A 78 20.20 -7.06 -8.46
N GLN A 79 19.15 -6.28 -8.66
CA GLN A 79 19.23 -5.08 -9.51
C GLN A 79 20.27 -4.10 -8.97
N TYR A 80 20.31 -3.88 -7.66
CA TYR A 80 21.29 -2.97 -7.04
C TYR A 80 22.73 -3.48 -7.14
N LEU A 81 22.95 -4.77 -6.90
CA LEU A 81 24.29 -5.37 -6.85
C LEU A 81 24.87 -5.68 -8.24
N PHE A 82 24.02 -6.11 -9.18
CA PHE A 82 24.46 -6.65 -10.49
C PHE A 82 23.96 -5.84 -11.68
N GLY A 83 23.17 -4.79 -11.46
CA GLY A 83 22.59 -3.98 -12.53
C GLY A 83 21.54 -4.71 -13.38
N TRP A 84 20.90 -5.77 -12.85
CA TRP A 84 19.94 -6.57 -13.63
C TRP A 84 18.71 -5.76 -14.04
N GLY A 85 18.41 -5.75 -15.36
CA GLY A 85 17.22 -5.09 -15.88
C GLY A 85 17.19 -3.57 -15.66
N TYR A 86 18.34 -2.97 -15.41
CA TYR A 86 18.46 -1.55 -15.15
C TYR A 86 18.24 -0.73 -16.43
N GLN A 87 17.22 0.11 -16.41
CA GLN A 87 17.11 1.25 -17.32
C GLN A 87 17.24 2.51 -16.46
N SER A 88 18.15 3.40 -16.85
CA SER A 88 18.45 4.63 -16.11
C SER A 88 17.24 5.57 -16.08
N ALA A 89 16.40 5.44 -15.08
CA ALA A 89 15.39 6.44 -14.77
C ALA A 89 15.92 7.28 -13.60
N ALA A 90 16.09 8.57 -13.81
CA ALA A 90 16.44 9.51 -12.75
C ALA A 90 15.24 9.66 -11.81
N TRP A 91 15.15 8.80 -10.77
CA TRP A 91 14.10 8.85 -9.77
C TRP A 91 14.46 9.74 -8.57
N ALA A 92 15.61 10.38 -8.57
CA ALA A 92 16.05 11.30 -7.54
C ALA A 92 16.62 12.57 -8.17
N ASP A 93 16.59 13.66 -7.41
CA ASP A 93 17.23 14.91 -7.78
C ASP A 93 18.76 14.70 -7.82
N SER A 94 19.34 14.70 -9.00
CA SER A 94 20.78 14.51 -9.22
C SER A 94 21.61 15.67 -8.68
N GLU A 95 21.06 16.90 -8.64
CA GLU A 95 21.75 18.06 -8.10
C GLU A 95 21.89 17.98 -6.57
N MET A 96 20.86 17.44 -5.89
CA MET A 96 20.83 17.36 -4.42
C MET A 96 21.42 16.06 -3.89
N PHE A 97 21.28 14.94 -4.60
CA PHE A 97 21.63 13.60 -4.11
C PHE A 97 22.65 12.84 -4.95
N GLY A 98 23.16 13.46 -6.04
CA GLY A 98 24.01 12.80 -7.02
C GLY A 98 23.29 11.68 -7.81
N ASP A 99 24.04 10.89 -8.55
CA ASP A 99 23.51 9.76 -9.32
C ASP A 99 23.21 8.55 -8.43
N VAL A 100 22.20 8.69 -7.55
CA VAL A 100 21.81 7.64 -6.62
C VAL A 100 20.82 6.71 -7.28
N PHE A 101 21.19 5.43 -7.40
CA PHE A 101 20.30 4.40 -7.90
C PHE A 101 19.22 4.02 -6.87
N ARG A 102 17.96 4.15 -7.24
CA ARG A 102 16.80 3.74 -6.45
C ARG A 102 16.19 2.47 -7.04
N VAL A 103 16.03 1.44 -6.22
CA VAL A 103 15.58 0.12 -6.67
C VAL A 103 14.08 0.09 -6.95
N PRO A 104 13.63 -0.22 -8.19
CA PRO A 104 12.22 -0.38 -8.54
C PRO A 104 11.74 -1.84 -8.49
N SER A 105 12.63 -2.82 -8.52
CA SER A 105 12.33 -4.25 -8.65
C SER A 105 11.35 -4.54 -9.82
N THR A 106 10.42 -5.45 -9.62
CA THR A 106 9.37 -5.81 -10.59
C THR A 106 8.23 -4.80 -10.65
N LEU A 107 8.23 -3.77 -9.79
CA LEU A 107 7.16 -2.76 -9.71
C LEU A 107 7.43 -1.53 -10.59
N GLU A 108 8.59 -1.46 -11.27
CA GLU A 108 8.97 -0.41 -12.22
C GLU A 108 9.14 1.00 -11.59
N ASN A 109 8.81 1.17 -10.32
CA ASN A 109 8.93 2.41 -9.58
C ASN A 109 9.32 2.14 -8.12
N PRO A 110 10.36 2.80 -7.57
CA PRO A 110 10.80 2.60 -6.19
C PRO A 110 9.72 2.90 -5.14
N ASN A 111 8.84 3.88 -5.39
CA ASN A 111 7.75 4.20 -4.47
C ASN A 111 6.70 3.08 -4.46
N MET A 112 6.42 2.47 -5.63
CA MET A 112 5.50 1.34 -5.75
C MET A 112 6.07 0.08 -5.08
N LEU A 113 7.38 -0.16 -5.21
CA LEU A 113 8.06 -1.22 -4.48
C LEU A 113 7.95 -0.99 -2.96
N GLY A 114 8.20 0.23 -2.51
CA GLY A 114 8.00 0.59 -1.09
C GLY A 114 6.58 0.33 -0.62
N GLN A 115 5.57 0.70 -1.40
CA GLN A 115 4.15 0.46 -1.11
C GLN A 115 3.82 -1.03 -0.97
N TYR A 116 4.38 -1.86 -1.86
CA TYR A 116 4.27 -3.31 -1.80
C TYR A 116 4.90 -3.89 -0.52
N LEU A 117 6.12 -3.44 -0.18
CA LEU A 117 6.87 -3.94 0.98
C LEU A 117 6.22 -3.52 2.32
N ILE A 118 5.56 -2.36 2.41
CA ILE A 118 4.78 -1.94 3.59
C ILE A 118 3.71 -2.98 3.93
N LEU A 119 3.10 -3.60 2.94
CA LEU A 119 2.13 -4.66 3.16
C LEU A 119 2.80 -5.98 3.55
N ALA A 120 3.88 -6.37 2.88
CA ALA A 120 4.52 -7.67 3.03
C ALA A 120 5.33 -7.82 4.34
N ILE A 121 6.06 -6.77 4.76
CA ILE A 121 6.94 -6.83 5.94
C ILE A 121 6.16 -7.15 7.24
N PRO A 122 5.02 -6.52 7.54
CA PRO A 122 4.24 -6.87 8.73
C PRO A 122 3.77 -8.33 8.75
N LEU A 123 3.45 -8.93 7.59
CA LEU A 123 3.11 -10.36 7.53
C LEU A 123 4.30 -11.25 7.88
N GLY A 124 5.50 -10.91 7.37
CA GLY A 124 6.75 -11.58 7.75
C GLY A 124 7.01 -11.48 9.24
N GLY A 125 6.83 -10.28 9.82
CA GLY A 125 6.93 -10.05 11.27
C GLY A 125 5.94 -10.86 12.09
N ALA A 126 4.69 -10.97 11.65
CA ALA A 126 3.70 -11.85 12.27
C ALA A 126 4.10 -13.31 12.20
N GLY A 127 4.62 -13.77 11.04
CA GLY A 127 5.15 -15.12 10.86
C GLY A 127 6.33 -15.42 11.78
N LEU A 128 7.27 -14.48 11.91
CA LEU A 128 8.42 -14.61 12.82
C LEU A 128 7.98 -14.80 14.27
N LEU A 129 7.01 -14.01 14.73
CA LEU A 129 6.50 -14.09 16.10
C LEU A 129 5.59 -15.30 16.33
N ALA A 130 4.89 -15.76 15.28
CA ALA A 130 4.00 -16.94 15.35
C ALA A 130 4.76 -18.27 15.25
N ALA A 131 5.96 -18.28 14.67
CA ALA A 131 6.74 -19.48 14.45
C ALA A 131 7.13 -20.17 15.77
N LYS A 132 6.82 -21.46 15.89
CA LYS A 132 7.11 -22.28 17.08
C LYS A 132 8.47 -22.93 17.00
N ASP A 133 8.86 -23.42 15.82
CA ASP A 133 10.16 -24.06 15.60
C ASP A 133 11.23 -23.04 15.16
N TRP A 134 12.50 -23.39 15.45
CA TRP A 134 13.62 -22.52 15.17
C TRP A 134 13.87 -22.32 13.67
N GLY A 135 13.66 -23.36 12.86
CA GLY A 135 13.85 -23.28 11.41
C GLY A 135 12.92 -22.25 10.77
N MET A 136 11.63 -22.27 11.15
CA MET A 136 10.67 -21.29 10.67
C MET A 136 10.94 -19.88 11.19
N ARG A 137 11.45 -19.74 12.42
CA ARG A 137 11.89 -18.42 12.93
C ARG A 137 13.02 -17.84 12.11
N VAL A 138 14.06 -18.64 11.84
CA VAL A 138 15.18 -18.21 10.99
C VAL A 138 14.68 -17.87 9.58
N PHE A 139 13.81 -18.69 9.01
CA PHE A 139 13.24 -18.43 7.70
C PHE A 139 12.52 -17.06 7.65
N TYR A 140 11.58 -16.79 8.56
CA TYR A 140 10.87 -15.50 8.58
C TYR A 140 11.79 -14.33 8.92
N PHE A 141 12.78 -14.52 9.78
CA PHE A 141 13.80 -13.52 10.08
C PHE A 141 14.60 -13.12 8.84
N CYS A 142 15.05 -14.10 8.05
CA CYS A 142 15.74 -13.86 6.77
C CYS A 142 14.82 -13.16 5.77
N CYS A 143 13.56 -13.60 5.64
CA CYS A 143 12.59 -12.94 4.77
C CYS A 143 12.39 -11.46 5.14
N CYS A 144 12.17 -11.16 6.42
CA CYS A 144 12.03 -9.80 6.90
C CYS A 144 13.31 -8.98 6.65
N GLY A 145 14.48 -9.53 6.93
CA GLY A 145 15.77 -8.88 6.69
C GLY A 145 15.96 -8.48 5.24
N VAL A 146 15.70 -9.41 4.31
CA VAL A 146 15.77 -9.17 2.86
C VAL A 146 14.79 -8.07 2.44
N MET A 147 13.54 -8.14 2.89
CA MET A 147 12.53 -7.12 2.56
C MET A 147 12.88 -5.74 3.15
N CYS A 148 13.42 -5.68 4.38
CA CYS A 148 13.86 -4.43 5.00
C CYS A 148 15.08 -3.81 4.29
N VAL A 149 16.06 -4.62 3.91
CA VAL A 149 17.20 -4.13 3.10
C VAL A 149 16.72 -3.56 1.77
N CYS A 150 15.86 -4.29 1.06
CA CYS A 150 15.28 -3.80 -0.19
C CYS A 150 14.47 -2.50 0.00
N MET A 151 13.71 -2.39 1.10
CA MET A 151 12.98 -1.17 1.46
C MET A 151 13.93 0.03 1.61
N LEU A 152 15.08 -0.13 2.25
CA LEU A 152 16.08 0.94 2.35
C LEU A 152 16.62 1.34 0.98
N LEU A 153 16.88 0.37 0.10
CA LEU A 153 17.39 0.60 -1.27
C LEU A 153 16.36 1.30 -2.20
N THR A 154 15.07 1.34 -1.84
CA THR A 154 14.09 2.15 -2.56
C THR A 154 14.35 3.65 -2.44
N LEU A 155 15.00 4.11 -1.36
CA LEU A 155 15.19 5.52 -1.00
C LEU A 155 13.89 6.33 -1.05
N SER A 156 12.76 5.68 -0.77
CA SER A 156 11.45 6.29 -0.76
C SER A 156 11.08 6.78 0.64
N ARG A 157 11.17 8.10 0.87
CA ARG A 157 10.82 8.74 2.16
C ARG A 157 9.39 8.40 2.60
N GLY A 158 8.44 8.46 1.66
CA GLY A 158 7.04 8.10 1.93
C GLY A 158 6.88 6.65 2.36
N ALA A 159 7.62 5.71 1.70
CA ALA A 159 7.58 4.30 2.06
C ALA A 159 8.20 4.03 3.43
N TRP A 160 9.29 4.70 3.77
CA TRP A 160 9.90 4.57 5.10
C TRP A 160 8.97 5.08 6.20
N LEU A 161 8.34 6.25 6.01
CA LEU A 161 7.32 6.76 6.94
C LEU A 161 6.13 5.81 7.05
N GLY A 162 5.66 5.27 5.92
CA GLY A 162 4.59 4.27 5.91
C GLY A 162 4.96 3.01 6.68
N LEU A 163 6.19 2.47 6.50
CA LEU A 163 6.67 1.30 7.23
C LEU A 163 6.86 1.59 8.73
N LEU A 164 7.40 2.75 9.08
CA LEU A 164 7.53 3.16 10.48
C LEU A 164 6.16 3.27 11.16
N PHE A 165 5.17 3.84 10.45
CA PHE A 165 3.81 3.90 10.98
C PHE A 165 3.17 2.52 11.07
N ALA A 166 3.38 1.62 10.10
CA ALA A 166 2.96 0.23 10.19
C ALA A 166 3.59 -0.47 11.41
N GLY A 167 4.89 -0.28 11.65
CA GLY A 167 5.59 -0.79 12.83
C GLY A 167 5.03 -0.23 14.13
N PHE A 168 4.75 1.07 14.18
CA PHE A 168 4.10 1.72 15.34
C PHE A 168 2.75 1.07 15.64
N VAL A 169 1.87 0.93 14.63
CA VAL A 169 0.55 0.29 14.79
C VAL A 169 0.71 -1.18 15.20
N PHE A 170 1.65 -1.91 14.60
CA PHE A 170 1.92 -3.31 14.93
C PHE A 170 2.29 -3.48 16.40
N VAL A 171 3.22 -2.65 16.92
CA VAL A 171 3.65 -2.67 18.33
C VAL A 171 2.53 -2.20 19.26
N LEU A 172 1.75 -1.20 18.85
CA LEU A 172 0.61 -0.68 19.63
C LEU A 172 -0.42 -1.77 19.93
N PHE A 173 -0.71 -2.63 18.94
CA PHE A 173 -1.67 -3.73 19.10
C PHE A 173 -1.15 -4.88 19.96
N LEU A 174 0.14 -5.20 19.84
CA LEU A 174 0.70 -6.37 20.53
C LEU A 174 1.22 -6.03 21.93
N GLN A 175 1.99 -4.97 22.05
CA GLN A 175 2.70 -4.64 23.29
C GLN A 175 3.01 -3.13 23.35
N PRO A 176 2.02 -2.28 23.68
CA PRO A 176 2.19 -0.82 23.62
C PRO A 176 3.33 -0.30 24.53
N ARG A 177 3.72 -1.04 25.58
CA ARG A 177 4.85 -0.69 26.46
C ARG A 177 6.19 -0.62 25.71
N LEU A 178 6.34 -1.40 24.63
CA LEU A 178 7.55 -1.37 23.81
C LEU A 178 7.74 -0.05 23.07
N LEU A 179 6.67 0.73 22.89
CA LEU A 179 6.77 2.08 22.31
C LEU A 179 7.64 3.01 23.15
N LEU A 180 7.80 2.75 24.44
CA LEU A 180 8.71 3.49 25.31
C LEU A 180 10.19 3.30 24.92
N LEU A 181 10.52 2.24 24.18
CA LEU A 181 11.86 1.98 23.66
C LEU A 181 12.12 2.66 22.30
N THR A 182 11.10 3.28 21.69
CA THR A 182 11.25 3.94 20.38
C THR A 182 12.36 4.98 20.33
N PRO A 183 12.57 5.86 21.35
CA PRO A 183 13.67 6.81 21.33
C PRO A 183 15.03 6.12 21.28
N LEU A 184 15.22 5.04 22.07
CA LEU A 184 16.47 4.27 22.08
C LEU A 184 16.71 3.58 20.73
N LEU A 185 15.67 3.04 20.12
CA LEU A 185 15.73 2.44 18.76
C LEU A 185 16.14 3.48 17.73
N LEU A 186 15.54 4.67 17.75
CA LEU A 186 15.85 5.75 16.80
C LEU A 186 17.29 6.22 16.94
N VAL A 187 17.80 6.36 18.19
CA VAL A 187 19.22 6.67 18.44
C VAL A 187 20.11 5.56 17.88
N GLY A 188 19.81 4.30 18.16
CA GLY A 188 20.57 3.17 17.62
C GLY A 188 20.59 3.14 16.08
N LEU A 189 19.46 3.38 15.44
CA LEU A 189 19.35 3.47 13.98
C LEU A 189 20.19 4.61 13.40
N TYR A 190 20.24 5.76 14.06
CA TYR A 190 21.06 6.89 13.63
C TYR A 190 22.55 6.53 13.50
N PHE A 191 23.08 5.69 14.37
CA PHE A 191 24.49 5.26 14.30
C PHE A 191 24.76 4.10 13.33
N VAL A 192 23.72 3.39 12.89
CA VAL A 192 23.87 2.21 12.02
C VAL A 192 23.50 2.53 10.57
N LEU A 193 22.62 3.50 10.34
CA LEU A 193 22.15 3.82 9.00
C LEU A 193 23.23 4.59 8.20
N PRO A 194 23.38 4.29 6.88
CA PRO A 194 24.26 5.07 6.00
C PRO A 194 23.84 6.54 5.92
N ASP A 195 24.82 7.44 5.75
CA ASP A 195 24.59 8.89 5.62
C ASP A 195 23.58 9.24 4.52
N ALA A 196 23.58 8.50 3.40
CA ALA A 196 22.62 8.68 2.32
C ALA A 196 21.17 8.51 2.78
N VAL A 197 20.91 7.56 3.70
CA VAL A 197 19.59 7.34 4.29
C VAL A 197 19.24 8.46 5.26
N ILE A 198 20.19 8.84 6.14
CA ILE A 198 19.99 9.92 7.12
C ILE A 198 19.70 11.25 6.42
N ASN A 199 20.51 11.62 5.42
CA ASN A 199 20.33 12.86 4.65
C ASN A 199 18.99 12.87 3.92
N ARG A 200 18.56 11.70 3.42
CA ARG A 200 17.26 11.56 2.75
C ARG A 200 16.09 11.72 3.72
N PHE A 201 16.22 11.24 4.98
CA PHE A 201 15.24 11.52 6.03
C PHE A 201 15.21 13.00 6.42
N ALA A 202 16.37 13.64 6.57
CA ALA A 202 16.49 15.05 6.92
C ALA A 202 15.87 15.99 5.86
N SER A 203 15.75 15.53 4.60
CA SER A 203 15.11 16.29 3.52
C SER A 203 13.57 16.23 3.53
N ILE A 204 12.94 15.49 4.46
CA ILE A 204 11.47 15.44 4.58
C ILE A 204 10.92 16.82 4.95
N GLY A 205 9.97 17.33 4.14
CA GLY A 205 9.36 18.64 4.33
C GLY A 205 10.18 19.83 3.83
N ASN A 206 11.39 19.60 3.30
CA ASN A 206 12.17 20.67 2.68
C ASN A 206 11.61 21.03 1.29
N LEU A 207 11.09 22.23 1.13
CA LEU A 207 10.57 22.74 -0.15
C LEU A 207 11.68 23.03 -1.18
N GLY A 208 12.95 23.09 -0.75
CA GLY A 208 14.09 23.13 -1.66
C GLY A 208 14.35 21.80 -2.38
N ASP A 209 13.79 20.69 -1.88
CA ASP A 209 13.84 19.39 -2.56
C ASP A 209 12.84 19.37 -3.73
N SER A 210 13.33 19.13 -4.94
CA SER A 210 12.53 19.14 -6.18
C SER A 210 11.33 18.19 -6.11
N SER A 211 11.48 17.03 -5.48
CA SER A 211 10.42 16.03 -5.34
C SER A 211 9.33 16.47 -4.36
N THR A 212 9.66 17.27 -3.34
CA THR A 212 8.69 17.82 -2.38
C THR A 212 7.92 18.98 -3.00
N SER A 213 8.63 19.94 -3.59
CA SER A 213 8.02 21.12 -4.25
C SER A 213 7.13 20.70 -5.43
N TYR A 214 7.58 19.72 -6.24
CA TYR A 214 6.80 19.16 -7.33
C TYR A 214 5.42 18.66 -6.86
N ARG A 215 5.37 17.87 -5.77
CA ARG A 215 4.09 17.39 -5.20
C ARG A 215 3.20 18.52 -4.69
N VAL A 216 3.78 19.48 -3.97
CA VAL A 216 3.01 20.61 -3.43
C VAL A 216 2.36 21.41 -4.56
N TYR A 217 3.08 21.68 -5.63
CA TYR A 217 2.54 22.41 -6.78
C TYR A 217 1.47 21.59 -7.52
N ILE A 218 1.64 20.27 -7.65
CA ILE A 218 0.58 19.41 -8.20
C ILE A 218 -0.67 19.46 -7.32
N TRP A 219 -0.53 19.40 -6.00
CA TRP A 219 -1.68 19.48 -5.08
C TRP A 219 -2.40 20.83 -5.18
N MET A 220 -1.66 21.95 -5.31
CA MET A 220 -2.26 23.27 -5.53
C MET A 220 -3.09 23.31 -6.82
N GLY A 221 -2.53 22.85 -7.94
CA GLY A 221 -3.24 22.75 -9.22
C GLY A 221 -4.43 21.78 -9.16
N THR A 222 -4.25 20.62 -8.51
CA THR A 222 -5.34 19.64 -8.32
C THR A 222 -6.49 20.22 -7.49
N LEU A 223 -6.19 20.92 -6.39
CA LEU A 223 -7.22 21.59 -5.57
C LEU A 223 -7.93 22.69 -6.34
N ALA A 224 -7.21 23.44 -7.19
CA ALA A 224 -7.84 24.42 -8.08
C ALA A 224 -8.80 23.74 -9.07
N MET A 225 -8.39 22.62 -9.69
CA MET A 225 -9.22 21.82 -10.59
C MET A 225 -10.47 21.26 -9.88
N LEU A 226 -10.31 20.80 -8.64
CA LEU A 226 -11.41 20.22 -7.86
C LEU A 226 -12.46 21.25 -7.44
N LYS A 227 -12.22 22.56 -7.54
CA LYS A 227 -13.29 23.57 -7.34
C LYS A 227 -14.40 23.40 -8.39
N ASP A 228 -14.04 22.98 -9.59
CA ASP A 228 -14.99 22.80 -10.72
C ASP A 228 -15.49 21.34 -10.83
N TYR A 229 -14.68 20.36 -10.40
CA TYR A 229 -14.93 18.92 -10.63
C TYR A 229 -15.13 18.09 -9.34
N TRP A 230 -15.30 18.70 -8.17
CA TRP A 230 -15.33 18.00 -6.88
C TRP A 230 -16.46 16.98 -6.74
N MET A 231 -17.62 17.19 -7.39
CA MET A 231 -18.80 16.36 -7.20
C MET A 231 -18.73 15.04 -7.98
N CYS A 232 -18.41 15.10 -9.25
CA CYS A 232 -18.42 13.93 -10.16
C CYS A 232 -17.02 13.47 -10.59
N GLY A 233 -15.98 14.29 -10.34
CA GLY A 233 -14.66 14.06 -10.87
C GLY A 233 -14.56 14.31 -12.38
N ILE A 234 -13.42 13.90 -12.96
CA ILE A 234 -13.12 14.03 -14.40
C ILE A 234 -13.09 12.66 -15.12
N GLY A 235 -13.17 11.58 -14.36
CA GLY A 235 -13.06 10.19 -14.82
C GLY A 235 -11.74 9.52 -14.41
N PRO A 236 -11.76 8.20 -14.19
CA PRO A 236 -10.58 7.43 -13.77
C PRO A 236 -9.47 7.41 -14.82
N GLY A 237 -8.21 7.48 -14.34
CA GLY A 237 -7.02 7.26 -15.14
C GLY A 237 -6.29 8.54 -15.57
N ASP A 238 -5.05 8.33 -16.00
CA ASP A 238 -4.11 9.39 -16.40
C ASP A 238 -4.56 10.18 -17.63
N ALA A 239 -5.27 9.56 -18.56
CA ALA A 239 -5.75 10.23 -19.76
C ALA A 239 -6.75 11.36 -19.43
N ALA A 240 -7.66 11.16 -18.47
CA ALA A 240 -8.58 12.20 -18.03
C ALA A 240 -7.84 13.30 -17.26
N PHE A 241 -6.91 12.93 -16.40
CA PHE A 241 -6.09 13.88 -15.64
C PHE A 241 -5.23 14.76 -16.57
N ASN A 242 -4.54 14.16 -17.54
CA ASN A 242 -3.68 14.86 -18.52
C ASN A 242 -4.49 15.80 -19.43
N LEU A 243 -5.77 15.52 -19.67
CA LEU A 243 -6.64 16.39 -20.48
C LEU A 243 -7.09 17.65 -19.72
N VAL A 244 -7.33 17.56 -18.42
CA VAL A 244 -7.97 18.64 -17.64
C VAL A 244 -6.95 19.40 -16.80
N TYR A 245 -6.05 18.71 -16.09
CA TYR A 245 -5.11 19.28 -15.14
C TYR A 245 -4.23 20.42 -15.69
N PRO A 246 -3.74 20.40 -16.97
CA PRO A 246 -2.90 21.47 -17.50
C PRO A 246 -3.53 22.87 -17.43
N LYS A 247 -4.86 22.97 -17.45
CA LYS A 247 -5.58 24.23 -17.34
C LYS A 247 -5.51 24.86 -15.93
N TYR A 248 -5.21 24.04 -14.92
CA TYR A 248 -5.16 24.43 -13.50
C TYR A 248 -3.74 24.30 -12.93
N SER A 249 -2.80 23.86 -13.75
CA SER A 249 -1.43 23.60 -13.34
C SER A 249 -0.77 24.84 -12.74
N TYR A 250 -0.18 24.68 -11.55
CA TYR A 250 0.66 25.72 -10.96
C TYR A 250 2.06 25.66 -11.56
N SER A 251 2.59 26.82 -11.99
CA SER A 251 3.93 26.95 -12.61
C SER A 251 4.16 26.07 -13.85
N GLY A 252 3.11 25.68 -14.58
CA GLY A 252 3.22 24.87 -15.80
C GLY A 252 3.68 23.43 -15.58
N ILE A 253 3.60 22.92 -14.35
CA ILE A 253 4.01 21.55 -14.01
C ILE A 253 3.10 20.54 -14.69
N VAL A 254 3.70 19.60 -15.42
CA VAL A 254 3.00 18.45 -16.02
C VAL A 254 3.05 17.27 -15.05
N ALA A 255 1.91 16.65 -14.79
CA ALA A 255 1.81 15.49 -13.92
C ALA A 255 0.78 14.49 -14.47
N PRO A 256 1.03 13.18 -14.42
CA PRO A 256 0.09 12.16 -14.87
C PRO A 256 -1.06 11.92 -13.89
N HIS A 257 -0.94 12.33 -12.64
CA HIS A 257 -1.90 12.13 -11.56
C HIS A 257 -1.59 13.07 -10.37
N ALA A 258 -2.48 13.11 -9.37
CA ALA A 258 -2.41 14.03 -8.24
C ALA A 258 -1.30 13.73 -7.21
N HIS A 259 -0.50 12.66 -7.33
CA HIS A 259 0.48 12.22 -6.33
C HIS A 259 -0.07 12.21 -4.88
N ASN A 260 -1.34 11.89 -4.73
CA ASN A 260 -2.05 11.70 -3.47
C ASN A 260 -3.29 10.85 -3.78
N LEU A 261 -3.41 9.69 -3.13
CA LEU A 261 -4.51 8.77 -3.39
C LEU A 261 -5.88 9.39 -3.14
N PHE A 262 -6.02 10.14 -2.05
CA PHE A 262 -7.32 10.69 -1.66
C PHE A 262 -7.77 11.81 -2.63
N LEU A 263 -6.85 12.68 -3.03
CA LEU A 263 -7.12 13.68 -4.05
C LEU A 263 -7.46 13.04 -5.39
N GLN A 264 -6.71 11.99 -5.77
CA GLN A 264 -6.95 11.30 -7.03
C GLN A 264 -8.32 10.61 -7.07
N ILE A 265 -8.76 9.99 -5.97
CA ILE A 265 -10.12 9.41 -5.90
C ILE A 265 -11.19 10.47 -6.16
N VAL A 266 -11.00 11.69 -5.64
CA VAL A 266 -11.93 12.81 -5.94
C VAL A 266 -11.82 13.23 -7.40
N CYS A 267 -10.63 13.29 -7.98
CA CYS A 267 -10.44 13.54 -9.41
C CYS A 267 -11.10 12.47 -10.27
N ASP A 268 -10.97 11.21 -9.91
CA ASP A 268 -11.48 10.09 -10.70
C ASP A 268 -13.00 10.00 -10.69
N ALA A 269 -13.64 10.16 -9.51
CA ALA A 269 -15.05 9.82 -9.35
C ALA A 269 -15.81 10.69 -8.32
N GLY A 270 -15.22 11.83 -7.95
CA GLY A 270 -15.82 12.83 -7.08
C GLY A 270 -15.76 12.52 -5.58
N VAL A 271 -16.24 13.47 -4.80
CA VAL A 271 -16.21 13.39 -3.32
C VAL A 271 -16.99 12.22 -2.76
N VAL A 272 -18.06 11.79 -3.43
CA VAL A 272 -18.87 10.65 -3.00
C VAL A 272 -18.03 9.36 -3.03
N ALA A 273 -17.19 9.18 -4.06
CA ALA A 273 -16.24 8.07 -4.13
C ALA A 273 -15.27 8.09 -2.93
N LEU A 274 -14.73 9.26 -2.57
CA LEU A 274 -13.86 9.40 -1.41
C LEU A 274 -14.58 9.03 -0.10
N VAL A 275 -15.81 9.53 0.10
CA VAL A 275 -16.62 9.19 1.30
C VAL A 275 -16.84 7.69 1.39
N VAL A 276 -17.21 7.04 0.29
CA VAL A 276 -17.44 5.58 0.25
C VAL A 276 -16.13 4.83 0.51
N PHE A 277 -15.00 5.29 -0.02
CA PHE A 277 -13.68 4.72 0.25
C PHE A 277 -13.30 4.83 1.73
N VAL A 278 -13.52 5.98 2.36
CA VAL A 278 -13.28 6.17 3.79
C VAL A 278 -14.20 5.27 4.64
N LEU A 279 -15.47 5.14 4.28
CA LEU A 279 -16.41 4.23 4.96
C LEU A 279 -15.98 2.76 4.80
N LEU A 280 -15.50 2.37 3.62
CA LEU A 280 -14.91 1.05 3.38
C LEU A 280 -13.75 0.77 4.32
N LEU A 281 -12.78 1.70 4.41
CA LEU A 281 -11.64 1.60 5.30
C LEU A 281 -12.05 1.58 6.78
N PHE A 282 -13.02 2.41 7.16
CA PHE A 282 -13.57 2.41 8.53
C PHE A 282 -14.12 1.04 8.90
N HIS A 283 -14.90 0.41 8.01
CA HIS A 283 -15.45 -0.92 8.26
C HIS A 283 -14.36 -2.00 8.27
N TYR A 284 -13.35 -1.90 7.40
CA TYR A 284 -12.20 -2.77 7.41
C TYR A 284 -11.47 -2.76 8.77
N PHE A 285 -11.10 -1.57 9.25
CA PHE A 285 -10.42 -1.42 10.54
C PHE A 285 -11.31 -1.83 11.72
N ARG A 286 -12.57 -1.40 11.73
CA ARG A 286 -13.52 -1.76 12.77
C ARG A 286 -13.67 -3.28 12.92
N ASP A 287 -13.85 -3.98 11.80
CA ASP A 287 -14.12 -5.42 11.81
C ASP A 287 -12.88 -6.22 12.22
N LEU A 288 -11.68 -5.82 11.79
CA LEU A 288 -10.42 -6.40 12.24
C LEU A 288 -10.13 -6.11 13.71
N CYS A 289 -10.31 -4.87 14.17
CA CYS A 289 -10.15 -4.53 15.60
C CYS A 289 -11.13 -5.31 16.48
N ALA A 290 -12.39 -5.43 16.06
CA ALA A 290 -13.39 -6.21 16.79
C ALA A 290 -13.05 -7.72 16.79
N ALA A 291 -12.48 -8.25 15.70
CA ALA A 291 -12.00 -9.62 15.64
C ALA A 291 -10.80 -9.82 16.57
N PHE A 292 -9.80 -8.93 16.53
CA PHE A 292 -8.63 -8.95 17.39
C PHE A 292 -8.99 -8.95 18.88
N CYS A 293 -9.95 -8.13 19.31
CA CYS A 293 -10.39 -8.07 20.70
C CYS A 293 -11.07 -9.36 21.18
N ARG A 294 -11.72 -10.10 20.28
CA ARG A 294 -12.41 -11.37 20.59
C ARG A 294 -11.54 -12.60 20.42
N GLU A 295 -10.47 -12.48 19.65
CA GLU A 295 -9.60 -13.60 19.29
C GLU A 295 -8.71 -14.00 20.46
N LYS A 296 -8.63 -15.32 20.71
CA LYS A 296 -7.77 -15.91 21.74
C LYS A 296 -6.54 -16.61 21.16
N ASP A 297 -6.59 -17.02 19.88
CA ASP A 297 -5.47 -17.67 19.22
C ASP A 297 -4.36 -16.64 18.91
N PRO A 298 -3.16 -16.79 19.48
CA PRO A 298 -2.06 -15.85 19.27
C PRO A 298 -1.66 -15.71 17.78
N PHE A 299 -1.73 -16.80 17.02
CA PHE A 299 -1.44 -16.80 15.59
C PHE A 299 -2.41 -15.86 14.85
N SER A 300 -3.71 -16.03 15.05
CA SER A 300 -4.72 -15.18 14.42
C SER A 300 -4.55 -13.71 14.80
N ARG A 301 -4.28 -13.42 16.07
CA ARG A 301 -4.04 -12.03 16.55
C ARG A 301 -2.85 -11.38 15.87
N LEU A 302 -1.73 -12.10 15.70
CA LEU A 302 -0.54 -11.60 15.04
C LEU A 302 -0.82 -11.21 13.59
N TYR A 303 -1.50 -12.07 12.83
CA TYR A 303 -1.80 -11.79 11.43
C TYR A 303 -2.91 -10.74 11.25
N GLN A 304 -3.89 -10.66 12.15
CA GLN A 304 -4.86 -9.55 12.18
C GLN A 304 -4.14 -8.21 12.42
N THR A 305 -3.18 -8.18 13.35
CA THR A 305 -2.33 -7.01 13.59
C THR A 305 -1.53 -6.63 12.33
N ALA A 306 -0.94 -7.63 11.64
CA ALA A 306 -0.21 -7.39 10.39
C ALA A 306 -1.10 -6.80 9.30
N ALA A 307 -2.34 -7.29 9.16
CA ALA A 307 -3.29 -6.76 8.19
C ALA A 307 -3.69 -5.31 8.48
N VAL A 308 -3.98 -4.98 9.76
CA VAL A 308 -4.28 -3.60 10.20
C VAL A 308 -3.09 -2.69 9.95
N SER A 309 -1.90 -3.07 10.43
CA SER A 309 -0.69 -2.25 10.35
C SER A 309 -0.23 -2.03 8.91
N GLY A 310 -0.32 -3.05 8.06
CA GLY A 310 0.04 -2.95 6.64
C GLY A 310 -0.82 -1.93 5.91
N ILE A 311 -2.15 -1.99 6.03
CA ILE A 311 -3.04 -0.99 5.42
C ILE A 311 -2.83 0.40 6.05
N ALA A 312 -2.65 0.50 7.37
CA ALA A 312 -2.38 1.79 8.00
C ALA A 312 -1.11 2.45 7.45
N GLY A 313 -0.02 1.71 7.31
CA GLY A 313 1.22 2.20 6.70
C GLY A 313 1.07 2.52 5.22
N PHE A 314 0.33 1.68 4.47
CA PHE A 314 0.00 1.93 3.07
C PHE A 314 -0.70 3.29 2.90
N LEU A 315 -1.69 3.60 3.72
CA LEU A 315 -2.43 4.86 3.65
C LEU A 315 -1.56 6.08 3.98
N VAL A 316 -0.58 5.95 4.88
CA VAL A 316 0.38 7.03 5.16
C VAL A 316 1.22 7.36 3.93
N GLN A 317 1.79 6.37 3.25
CA GLN A 317 2.52 6.62 1.99
C GLN A 317 1.58 7.18 0.91
N ALA A 318 0.35 6.66 0.82
CA ALA A 318 -0.66 7.08 -0.16
C ALA A 318 -1.09 8.55 -0.02
N MET A 319 -0.79 9.21 1.11
CA MET A 319 -0.96 10.68 1.25
C MET A 319 0.04 11.48 0.42
N THR A 320 1.19 10.89 0.06
CA THR A 320 2.26 11.56 -0.68
C THR A 320 2.52 10.95 -2.05
N ASP A 321 1.77 9.90 -2.42
CA ASP A 321 1.84 9.30 -3.74
C ASP A 321 0.49 8.69 -4.15
N TYR A 322 0.26 8.53 -5.45
CA TYR A 322 -0.89 7.83 -6.01
C TYR A 322 -0.47 6.48 -6.56
N SER A 323 -0.68 5.42 -5.80
CA SER A 323 -0.19 4.08 -6.14
C SER A 323 -1.13 3.26 -7.03
N PHE A 324 -2.39 3.68 -7.20
CA PHE A 324 -3.37 2.90 -7.97
C PHE A 324 -3.21 2.99 -9.49
N TYR A 325 -2.34 3.88 -10.01
CA TYR A 325 -1.94 3.83 -11.42
C TYR A 325 -1.14 2.55 -11.75
N ASN A 326 -0.43 2.00 -10.76
CA ASN A 326 0.25 0.72 -10.90
C ASN A 326 -0.75 -0.41 -10.60
N TYR A 327 -1.16 -1.13 -11.63
CA TYR A 327 -2.19 -2.16 -11.52
C TYR A 327 -1.81 -3.33 -10.61
N ARG A 328 -0.52 -3.61 -10.43
CA ARG A 328 -0.02 -4.63 -9.48
C ARG A 328 -0.30 -4.20 -8.05
N VAL A 329 -0.08 -2.92 -7.73
CA VAL A 329 -0.36 -2.35 -6.41
C VAL A 329 -1.86 -2.20 -6.18
N LEU A 330 -2.63 -1.81 -7.19
CA LEU A 330 -4.08 -1.73 -7.13
C LEU A 330 -4.70 -3.11 -6.82
N LEU A 331 -4.30 -4.16 -7.57
CA LEU A 331 -4.74 -5.53 -7.31
C LEU A 331 -4.40 -5.98 -5.89
N LEU A 332 -3.14 -5.72 -5.46
CA LEU A 332 -2.68 -6.10 -4.14
C LEU A 332 -3.47 -5.41 -3.03
N PHE A 333 -3.80 -4.12 -3.18
CA PHE A 333 -4.60 -3.39 -2.20
C PHE A 333 -5.98 -4.05 -1.99
N TRP A 334 -6.71 -4.34 -3.08
CA TRP A 334 -8.01 -5.01 -2.99
C TRP A 334 -7.89 -6.42 -2.42
N ALA A 335 -6.87 -7.19 -2.83
CA ALA A 335 -6.57 -8.50 -2.26
C ALA A 335 -6.27 -8.43 -0.76
N TRP A 336 -5.61 -7.36 -0.30
CA TRP A 336 -5.31 -7.16 1.11
C TRP A 336 -6.54 -6.86 1.95
N LEU A 337 -7.51 -6.13 1.41
CA LEU A 337 -8.80 -5.93 2.09
C LEU A 337 -9.54 -7.28 2.25
N ALA A 338 -9.53 -8.12 1.21
CA ALA A 338 -10.08 -9.47 1.29
C ALA A 338 -9.34 -10.35 2.31
N LEU A 339 -7.99 -10.26 2.36
CA LEU A 339 -7.17 -10.94 3.36
C LEU A 339 -7.56 -10.52 4.78
N GLY A 340 -7.79 -9.23 5.01
CA GLY A 340 -8.29 -8.73 6.31
C GLY A 340 -9.64 -9.34 6.71
N ALA A 341 -10.59 -9.42 5.77
CA ALA A 341 -11.87 -10.09 6.01
C ALA A 341 -11.72 -11.58 6.34
N LEU A 342 -10.82 -12.27 5.64
CA LEU A 342 -10.49 -13.68 5.90
C LEU A 342 -9.88 -13.86 7.29
N LEU A 343 -8.96 -13.00 7.68
CA LEU A 343 -8.32 -13.02 9.00
C LEU A 343 -9.30 -12.69 10.12
N ALA A 344 -10.25 -11.78 9.89
CA ALA A 344 -11.29 -11.46 10.88
C ALA A 344 -12.19 -12.67 11.19
N ARG A 345 -12.35 -13.60 10.24
CA ARG A 345 -13.16 -14.83 10.41
C ARG A 345 -12.36 -16.11 10.56
N ARG A 346 -11.01 -16.06 10.64
CA ARG A 346 -10.16 -17.25 10.65
C ARG A 346 -10.60 -18.27 11.71
N GLY A 347 -10.99 -17.82 12.89
CA GLY A 347 -11.51 -18.69 13.97
C GLY A 347 -12.76 -19.49 13.60
N GLN A 348 -13.53 -19.03 12.61
CA GLN A 348 -14.74 -19.68 12.12
C GLN A 348 -14.46 -20.67 10.96
N LEU A 349 -13.28 -20.62 10.35
CA LEU A 349 -12.89 -21.52 9.28
C LEU A 349 -12.54 -22.90 9.83
N PRO A 350 -12.97 -24.02 9.20
CA PRO A 350 -12.54 -25.37 9.56
C PRO A 350 -11.03 -25.54 9.29
N GLU A 351 -10.38 -26.43 10.03
CA GLU A 351 -8.94 -26.71 9.84
C GLU A 351 -8.64 -27.36 8.49
N ARG A 352 -9.48 -28.30 8.08
CA ARG A 352 -9.43 -29.01 6.79
C ARG A 352 -10.77 -28.91 6.09
N GLY A 353 -10.77 -28.98 4.74
CA GLY A 353 -12.01 -29.09 3.99
C GLY A 353 -12.81 -30.33 4.41
N LEU A 354 -14.12 -30.25 4.34
CA LEU A 354 -14.97 -31.43 4.47
C LEU A 354 -14.45 -32.48 3.50
N LYS A 355 -14.14 -33.69 4.00
CA LYS A 355 -13.93 -34.84 3.10
C LYS A 355 -15.26 -35.06 2.38
N VAL A 356 -15.27 -34.72 1.07
CA VAL A 356 -16.35 -35.09 0.16
C VAL A 356 -16.21 -36.61 -0.13
#